data_1d9105861b96f0a7e83d49788f904b45
#
_entry.id   1d9105861b96f0a7e83d49788f904b45
#
_cell.length_a   1.000
_cell.length_b   1.000
_cell.length_c   1.000
_cell.angle_alpha   90.00
_cell.angle_beta   90.00
_cell.angle_gamma   90.00
#
_symmetry.space_group_name_H-M   'P 1'
#
loop_
_entity.id
_entity.type
_entity.pdbx_description
1 polymer ?
#
loop_
_entity_poly.entity_id
_entity_poly.type
_entity_poly.pdbx_seq_one_letter_code
_entity_poly.pdbx_strand_id
1 'polypeptide(L)'
;MAKLPNIHPGEILYEDFMQPMALSKNALAKQMGVPATRIGEITLGRRAITADTDLRLAKVFGTSEGSLLRLQNAYDLEEARRHQVA
;
A
#
# COMPACT_ATOMS: atom_id res chain seq x y z
N MET A 1 -28.29 2.38 -3.11
CA MET A 1 -27.33 1.28 -3.07
C MET A 1 -26.07 1.70 -2.29
N ALA A 2 -25.66 0.88 -1.34
CA ALA A 2 -24.47 1.21 -0.54
C ALA A 2 -23.21 1.10 -1.40
N LYS A 3 -22.31 2.06 -1.24
CA LYS A 3 -21.02 1.99 -1.93
C LYS A 3 -20.12 0.96 -1.26
N LEU A 4 -19.34 0.24 -2.08
CA LEU A 4 -18.32 -0.64 -1.56
C LEU A 4 -17.21 0.19 -0.91
N PRO A 5 -16.55 -0.35 0.14
CA PRO A 5 -15.39 0.31 0.71
C PRO A 5 -14.32 0.53 -0.34
N ASN A 6 -13.64 1.67 -0.27
CA ASN A 6 -12.48 1.92 -1.10
C ASN A 6 -11.25 1.47 -0.31
N ILE A 7 -10.68 0.34 -0.70
CA ILE A 7 -9.61 -0.29 0.08
C ILE A 7 -8.27 0.34 -0.26
N HIS A 8 -7.60 0.87 0.78
CA HIS A 8 -6.27 1.44 0.62
C HIS A 8 -5.24 0.32 0.33
N PRO A 9 -4.29 0.54 -0.58
CA PRO A 9 -3.31 -0.49 -0.90
C PRO A 9 -2.43 -0.92 0.29
N GLY A 10 -2.34 -0.10 1.33
CA GLY A 10 -1.65 -0.49 2.57
C GLY A 10 -2.32 -1.65 3.27
N GLU A 11 -3.65 -1.76 3.19
CA GLU A 11 -4.37 -2.90 3.74
C GLU A 11 -4.04 -4.17 2.96
N ILE A 12 -3.95 -4.06 1.64
CA ILE A 12 -3.54 -5.18 0.79
C ILE A 12 -2.11 -5.60 1.12
N LEU A 13 -1.21 -4.63 1.28
CA LEU A 13 0.17 -4.91 1.67
C LEU A 13 0.21 -5.72 2.98
N TYR A 14 -0.55 -5.30 3.97
CA TYR A 14 -0.57 -5.96 5.27
C TYR A 14 -1.16 -7.37 5.18
N GLU A 15 -2.36 -7.50 4.63
CA GLU A 15 -3.12 -8.75 4.66
C GLU A 15 -2.64 -9.78 3.64
N ASP A 16 -2.26 -9.35 2.45
CA ASP A 16 -1.92 -10.26 1.36
C ASP A 16 -0.44 -10.58 1.26
N PHE A 17 0.42 -9.72 1.81
CA PHE A 17 1.88 -9.89 1.71
C PHE A 17 2.54 -10.09 3.06
N MET A 18 2.27 -9.21 4.02
CA MET A 18 2.98 -9.27 5.32
C MET A 18 2.49 -10.41 6.20
N GLN A 19 1.17 -10.54 6.38
CA GLN A 19 0.62 -11.59 7.23
C GLN A 19 0.94 -13.00 6.75
N PRO A 20 0.75 -13.33 5.46
CA PRO A 20 1.06 -14.70 5.00
C PRO A 20 2.54 -15.08 5.19
N MET A 21 3.44 -14.11 5.16
CA MET A 21 4.87 -14.34 5.34
C MET A 21 5.32 -14.16 6.79
N ALA A 22 4.39 -13.88 7.71
CA ALA A 22 4.69 -13.57 9.11
C ALA A 22 5.74 -12.45 9.24
N LEU A 23 5.65 -11.45 8.36
CA LEU A 23 6.64 -10.39 8.26
C LEU A 23 6.16 -9.16 9.03
N SER A 24 6.91 -8.76 10.05
CA SER A 24 6.60 -7.58 10.85
C SER A 24 6.94 -6.30 10.10
N LYS A 25 6.37 -5.18 10.58
CA LYS A 25 6.70 -3.85 10.03
C LYS A 25 8.19 -3.56 10.12
N ASN A 26 8.81 -3.88 11.26
CA ASN A 26 10.24 -3.66 11.44
C ASN A 26 11.08 -4.51 10.48
N ALA A 27 10.74 -5.77 10.32
CA ALA A 27 11.46 -6.66 9.42
C ALA A 27 11.32 -6.22 7.97
N LEU A 28 10.12 -5.85 7.56
CA LEU A 28 9.89 -5.36 6.19
C LEU A 28 10.65 -4.07 5.95
N ALA A 29 10.57 -3.11 6.87
CA ALA A 29 11.26 -1.83 6.75
C ALA A 29 12.77 -2.04 6.61
N LYS A 30 13.33 -2.96 7.37
CA LYS A 30 14.76 -3.29 7.29
C LYS A 30 15.12 -3.83 5.91
N GLN A 31 14.32 -4.73 5.37
CA GLN A 31 14.56 -5.29 4.04
C GLN A 31 14.43 -4.23 2.94
N MET A 32 13.53 -3.27 3.12
CA MET A 32 13.33 -2.19 2.16
C MET A 32 14.33 -1.04 2.30
N GLY A 33 15.02 -0.96 3.43
CA GLY A 33 15.91 0.16 3.71
C GLY A 33 15.17 1.45 4.03
N VAL A 34 14.01 1.36 4.68
CA VAL A 34 13.18 2.51 5.04
C VAL A 34 12.85 2.48 6.54
N PRO A 35 12.44 3.62 7.12
CA PRO A 35 12.01 3.61 8.53
C PRO A 35 10.74 2.78 8.72
N ALA A 36 10.63 2.09 9.86
CA ALA A 36 9.46 1.28 10.18
C ALA A 36 8.18 2.12 10.26
N THR A 37 8.30 3.40 10.63
CA THR A 37 7.16 4.31 10.67
C THR A 37 6.51 4.47 9.31
N ARG A 38 7.31 4.45 8.22
CA ARG A 38 6.77 4.53 6.86
C ARG A 38 5.83 3.35 6.59
N ILE A 39 6.26 2.14 6.95
CA ILE A 39 5.43 0.93 6.75
C ILE A 39 4.18 1.01 7.61
N GLY A 40 4.32 1.43 8.87
CA GLY A 40 3.17 1.60 9.76
C GLY A 40 2.14 2.58 9.21
N GLU A 41 2.57 3.71 8.70
CA GLU A 41 1.68 4.71 8.13
C GLU A 41 0.97 4.19 6.87
N ILE A 42 1.70 3.47 6.03
CA ILE A 42 1.12 2.88 4.81
C ILE A 42 0.05 1.85 5.16
N THR A 43 0.34 0.93 6.09
CA THR A 43 -0.61 -0.12 6.47
C THR A 43 -1.86 0.42 7.16
N LEU A 44 -1.76 1.60 7.79
CA LEU A 44 -2.91 2.28 8.39
C LEU A 44 -3.66 3.18 7.40
N GLY A 45 -3.22 3.23 6.14
CA GLY A 45 -3.87 4.06 5.14
C GLY A 45 -3.58 5.54 5.27
N ARG A 46 -2.56 5.91 6.04
CA ARG A 46 -2.20 7.32 6.30
C ARG A 46 -1.13 7.85 5.36
N ARG A 47 -0.55 6.97 4.55
CA ARG A 47 0.52 7.33 3.63
C ARG A 47 0.34 6.56 2.33
N ALA A 48 0.51 7.24 1.22
CA ALA A 48 0.40 6.62 -0.10
C ALA A 48 1.63 5.77 -0.42
N ILE A 49 1.43 4.75 -1.24
CA ILE A 49 2.54 4.02 -1.85
C ILE A 49 3.03 4.85 -3.04
N THR A 50 4.25 5.33 -2.93
CA THR A 50 4.91 6.09 -4.01
C THR A 50 5.66 5.15 -4.94
N ALA A 51 6.16 5.69 -6.06
CA ALA A 51 6.97 4.92 -6.99
C ALA A 51 8.19 4.31 -6.31
N ASP A 52 8.89 5.08 -5.46
CA ASP A 52 10.05 4.57 -4.72
C ASP A 52 9.65 3.41 -3.81
N THR A 53 8.55 3.55 -3.07
CA THR A 53 8.08 2.50 -2.19
C THR A 53 7.69 1.25 -2.99
N ASP A 54 7.00 1.42 -4.11
CA ASP A 54 6.61 0.30 -4.97
C ASP A 54 7.84 -0.47 -5.47
N LEU A 55 8.86 0.23 -5.92
CA LEU A 55 10.09 -0.42 -6.40
C LEU A 55 10.77 -1.23 -5.30
N ARG A 56 10.80 -0.70 -4.08
CA ARG A 56 11.40 -1.40 -2.94
C ARG A 56 10.56 -2.62 -2.54
N LEU A 57 9.24 -2.52 -2.58
CA LEU A 57 8.34 -3.64 -2.31
C LEU A 57 8.48 -4.73 -3.38
N ALA A 58 8.65 -4.34 -4.64
CA ALA A 58 8.84 -5.29 -5.73
C ALA A 58 10.09 -6.15 -5.51
N LYS A 59 11.16 -5.55 -5.00
CA LYS A 59 12.39 -6.29 -4.70
C LYS A 59 12.19 -7.29 -3.58
N VAL A 60 11.40 -6.94 -2.56
CA VAL A 60 11.17 -7.83 -1.40
C VAL A 60 10.22 -8.96 -1.76
N PHE A 61 9.12 -8.65 -2.43
CA PHE A 61 8.04 -9.62 -2.66
C PHE A 61 8.04 -10.23 -4.06
N GLY A 62 8.87 -9.75 -4.96
CA GLY A 62 8.92 -10.26 -6.32
C GLY A 62 7.72 -9.85 -7.17
N THR A 63 6.99 -8.81 -6.78
CA THR A 63 5.89 -8.29 -7.57
C THR A 63 6.41 -7.52 -8.78
N SER A 64 5.56 -7.35 -9.80
CA SER A 64 5.89 -6.50 -10.93
C SER A 64 6.00 -5.05 -10.49
N GLU A 65 7.00 -4.35 -10.99
CA GLU A 65 7.14 -2.92 -10.74
C GLU A 65 5.89 -2.19 -11.21
N GLY A 66 5.37 -1.33 -10.35
CA GLY A 66 4.17 -0.57 -10.61
C GLY A 66 2.87 -1.22 -10.15
N SER A 67 2.88 -2.51 -9.74
CA SER A 67 1.64 -3.19 -9.39
C SER A 67 0.94 -2.57 -8.18
N LEU A 68 1.68 -2.27 -7.12
CA LEU A 68 1.09 -1.63 -5.93
C LEU A 68 0.83 -0.15 -6.17
N LEU A 69 1.66 0.50 -6.98
CA LEU A 69 1.43 1.90 -7.37
C LEU A 69 0.14 2.04 -8.17
N ARG A 70 -0.17 1.07 -9.04
CA ARG A 70 -1.45 1.08 -9.76
C ARG A 70 -2.64 0.95 -8.81
N LEU A 71 -2.51 0.14 -7.75
CA LEU A 71 -3.56 0.06 -6.73
C LEU A 71 -3.72 1.39 -5.99
N GLN A 72 -2.62 2.08 -5.71
CA GLN A 72 -2.67 3.39 -5.10
C GLN A 72 -3.37 4.40 -6.02
N ASN A 73 -3.04 4.38 -7.30
CA ASN A 73 -3.67 5.28 -8.25
C ASN A 73 -5.18 5.02 -8.35
N ALA A 74 -5.58 3.76 -8.37
CA ALA A 74 -7.01 3.40 -8.41
C ALA A 74 -7.73 3.88 -7.14
N TYR A 75 -7.09 3.72 -5.98
CA TYR A 75 -7.62 4.22 -4.71
C TYR A 75 -7.79 5.74 -4.75
N ASP A 76 -6.75 6.44 -5.19
CA ASP A 76 -6.76 7.90 -5.23
C ASP A 76 -7.84 8.42 -6.18
N LEU A 77 -8.01 7.78 -7.33
CA LEU A 77 -9.04 8.16 -8.30
C LEU A 77 -10.43 7.96 -7.72
N GLU A 78 -10.66 6.85 -7.02
CA GLU A 78 -11.97 6.59 -6.41
C GLU A 78 -12.25 7.57 -5.28
N GLU A 79 -11.26 7.90 -4.45
CA GLU A 79 -11.41 8.91 -3.40
C GLU A 79 -11.77 10.26 -4.00
N ALA A 80 -11.08 10.65 -5.08
CA ALA A 80 -11.37 11.91 -5.74
C ALA A 80 -12.80 11.94 -6.28
N ARG A 81 -13.26 10.83 -6.90
CA ARG A 81 -14.64 10.74 -7.39
C ARG A 81 -15.66 10.88 -6.27
N ARG A 82 -15.40 10.25 -5.13
CA ARG A 82 -16.31 10.29 -3.97
C ARG A 82 -16.40 11.67 -3.33
N HIS A 83 -15.32 12.46 -3.44
CA HIS A 83 -15.27 13.81 -2.88
C HIS A 83 -15.73 14.89 -3.86
N GLN A 84 -15.85 14.56 -5.14
CA GLN A 84 -16.41 15.48 -6.12
C GLN A 84 -17.93 15.39 -6.07
N VAL A 85 -18.56 16.52 -5.80
CA VAL A 85 -20.01 16.59 -5.73
C VAL A 85 -20.49 17.19 -7.05
N ALA A 86 -21.40 16.48 -7.67
CA ALA A 86 -21.99 16.94 -8.93
C ALA A 86 -22.82 18.24 -8.70
#